data_4dc355893d14852938aa9284b78dd347
#
_entry.id   4dc355893d14852938aa9284b78dd347
#
_cell.length_a   1.000
_cell.length_b   1.000
_cell.length_c   1.000
_cell.angle_alpha   90.00
_cell.angle_beta   90.00
_cell.angle_gamma   90.00
#
_symmetry.space_group_name_H-M   'P 1'
#
loop_
_entity.id
_entity.type
_entity.pdbx_description
1 polymer ?
#
loop_
_entity_poly.entity_id
_entity_poly.type
_entity_poly.pdbx_seq_one_letter_code
_entity_poly.pdbx_strand_id
1 'polypeptide(L)'
;EISECLVGSEMCIRDSDMADYVAIRRLPLEWRSFFPDGTKIDLYGDLARMAKENPHLSEKDMAEYQDFLDYAQKIYEITEKGYFEKGLDTTKEILKYHGVIKALKGFDYFSSMHDAIQKRVSNPQLQDMLSYFIKYVGSSPYDAPAVLNMMIYMQHAQGVWYVPGGMHRLAEGIVRLAKEIGVTFHTGHKVEKLIVEQEQIRAARLDDGTLIEADYFVSNMEVIPAYEELLEEAPTFTQKLEEKFEPASSGFVLHLGVKTSYPQLAHHNFFFSNASKENFDQNFHQHQLPEDPTIYLVNANKTDPSQTVAGHENIKILPHIPYLQDKPFTEAEYDAFRERILIKLENMGLTDLRKHIVYEDRWTPEDIQKNYLSHRGAIYGTVSNRKKNHGFKHPKHSERYDNLYFVGGTVNPGAGMPMVTLSGQQVSEMITKREH
;
A
#
# COMPACT_ATOMS: atom_id res chain seq x y z
N GLU A 1 -6.87 18.04 6.48
CA GLU A 1 -6.72 17.55 5.10
C GLU A 1 -6.40 16.04 5.00
N ILE A 2 -5.59 15.43 5.87
CA ILE A 2 -5.59 13.95 6.02
C ILE A 2 -6.83 13.48 6.78
N SER A 3 -7.39 14.29 7.65
CA SER A 3 -8.73 14.08 8.17
C SER A 3 -9.77 13.99 7.04
N GLU A 4 -9.65 14.78 5.98
CA GLU A 4 -10.53 14.68 4.82
C GLU A 4 -10.35 13.40 4.02
N CYS A 5 -9.13 12.87 3.89
CA CYS A 5 -8.88 11.56 3.25
C CYS A 5 -9.21 10.35 4.12
N LEU A 6 -9.19 10.49 5.45
CA LEU A 6 -9.62 9.46 6.41
C LEU A 6 -11.13 9.54 6.72
N VAL A 7 -11.75 10.67 6.40
CA VAL A 7 -13.11 11.06 6.76
C VAL A 7 -13.99 11.07 5.51
N GLY A 8 -13.95 10.03 4.79
CA GLY A 8 -14.80 9.92 3.62
C GLY A 8 -16.20 9.37 3.88
N SER A 9 -16.74 9.41 5.04
CA SER A 9 -18.17 9.21 5.29
C SER A 9 -18.80 10.52 5.72
N GLU A 10 -18.97 11.44 4.76
CA GLU A 10 -19.52 12.78 5.02
C GLU A 10 -20.86 12.81 5.75
N MET A 11 -21.64 11.75 5.74
CA MET A 11 -22.94 11.72 6.40
C MET A 11 -22.90 11.35 7.88
N CYS A 12 -21.95 10.54 8.32
CA CYS A 12 -21.88 10.10 9.74
C CYS A 12 -20.81 10.83 10.55
N ILE A 13 -19.84 11.48 9.89
CA ILE A 13 -18.71 12.17 10.53
C ILE A 13 -18.84 13.69 10.47
N ARG A 14 -19.90 14.19 9.86
CA ARG A 14 -20.15 15.62 9.62
C ARG A 14 -20.09 16.49 10.89
N ASP A 15 -20.31 15.88 12.05
CA ASP A 15 -20.33 16.54 13.35
C ASP A 15 -19.27 16.01 14.34
N SER A 16 -18.40 15.07 13.93
CA SER A 16 -17.36 14.50 14.79
C SER A 16 -15.98 14.84 14.27
N ASP A 17 -15.12 15.43 15.10
CA ASP A 17 -13.71 15.63 14.77
C ASP A 17 -12.97 14.30 15.00
N MET A 18 -12.27 13.78 13.96
CA MET A 18 -11.43 12.60 14.12
C MET A 18 -10.39 12.74 15.23
N ALA A 19 -10.00 13.96 15.57
CA ALA A 19 -9.11 14.23 16.71
C ALA A 19 -9.69 13.78 18.06
N ASP A 20 -11.02 13.66 18.19
CA ASP A 20 -11.68 13.14 19.39
C ASP A 20 -11.54 11.62 19.52
N TYR A 21 -11.26 10.93 18.43
CA TYR A 21 -11.17 9.48 18.36
C TYR A 21 -9.75 8.96 18.28
N VAL A 22 -8.86 9.65 17.58
CA VAL A 22 -7.48 9.22 17.40
C VAL A 22 -6.53 10.40 17.28
N ALA A 23 -5.43 10.35 18.01
CA ALA A 23 -4.34 11.31 17.87
C ALA A 23 -3.47 10.91 16.68
N ILE A 24 -3.12 11.88 15.82
CA ILE A 24 -2.14 11.71 14.75
C ILE A 24 -1.01 12.74 14.89
N ARG A 25 0.20 12.36 14.46
CA ARG A 25 1.40 13.20 14.55
C ARG A 25 2.14 13.19 13.23
N ARG A 26 2.33 14.35 12.61
CA ARG A 26 3.11 14.48 11.38
C ARG A 26 4.59 14.21 11.67
N LEU A 27 5.21 13.40 10.82
CA LEU A 27 6.65 13.15 10.87
C LEU A 27 7.39 14.31 10.23
N PRO A 28 8.38 14.91 10.91
CA PRO A 28 9.15 16.02 10.35
C PRO A 28 10.13 15.57 9.25
N LEU A 29 10.60 14.34 9.33
CA LEU A 29 11.41 13.64 8.32
C LEU A 29 10.56 12.47 7.80
N GLU A 30 10.24 12.51 6.50
CA GLU A 30 9.35 11.53 5.91
C GLU A 30 10.07 10.21 5.65
N TRP A 31 11.23 10.27 4.96
CA TRP A 31 12.07 9.12 4.64
C TRP A 31 13.53 9.43 4.82
N ARG A 32 14.30 8.44 5.23
CA ARG A 32 15.76 8.43 5.16
C ARG A 32 16.22 7.34 4.23
N SER A 33 16.92 7.69 3.18
CA SER A 33 17.42 6.79 2.15
C SER A 33 18.92 6.62 2.28
N PHE A 34 19.38 5.38 2.42
CA PHE A 34 20.80 5.01 2.46
C PHE A 34 21.15 4.33 1.13
N PHE A 35 22.21 4.77 0.50
CA PHE A 35 22.70 4.20 -0.75
C PHE A 35 24.01 3.45 -0.54
N PRO A 36 24.31 2.46 -1.42
CA PRO A 36 25.50 1.61 -1.25
C PRO A 36 26.83 2.34 -1.32
N ASP A 37 26.89 3.50 -1.97
CA ASP A 37 28.07 4.38 -2.05
C ASP A 37 28.30 5.21 -0.76
N GLY A 38 27.46 5.00 0.26
CA GLY A 38 27.49 5.75 1.52
C GLY A 38 26.69 7.06 1.50
N THR A 39 26.12 7.45 0.37
CA THR A 39 25.24 8.62 0.29
C THR A 39 23.98 8.40 1.09
N LYS A 40 23.51 9.49 1.72
CA LYS A 40 22.24 9.49 2.45
C LYS A 40 21.38 10.65 1.94
N ILE A 41 20.12 10.38 1.59
CA ILE A 41 19.15 11.42 1.24
C ILE A 41 17.99 11.38 2.24
N ASP A 42 17.73 12.52 2.87
CA ASP A 42 16.63 12.76 3.78
C ASP A 42 15.50 13.49 3.05
N LEU A 43 14.33 12.85 2.92
CA LEU A 43 13.16 13.41 2.25
C LEU A 43 12.31 14.21 3.23
N TYR A 44 12.13 15.49 2.92
CA TYR A 44 11.27 16.41 3.64
C TYR A 44 10.18 16.96 2.73
N GLY A 45 8.99 17.21 3.28
CA GLY A 45 7.93 17.94 2.57
C GLY A 45 8.24 19.43 2.32
N ASP A 46 9.19 20.01 3.05
CA ASP A 46 9.72 21.36 2.82
C ASP A 46 11.00 21.32 1.98
N LEU A 47 10.96 21.87 0.78
CA LEU A 47 12.08 21.81 -0.18
C LEU A 47 13.31 22.63 0.27
N ALA A 48 13.12 23.74 0.97
CA ALA A 48 14.24 24.52 1.49
C ALA A 48 14.97 23.73 2.58
N ARG A 49 14.22 23.03 3.43
CA ARG A 49 14.77 22.10 4.42
C ARG A 49 15.44 20.90 3.74
N MET A 50 14.81 20.32 2.71
CA MET A 50 15.40 19.21 1.96
C MET A 50 16.76 19.60 1.37
N ALA A 51 16.88 20.76 0.73
CA ALA A 51 18.16 21.26 0.20
C ALA A 51 19.21 21.49 1.31
N LYS A 52 18.80 22.07 2.44
CA LYS A 52 19.69 22.32 3.58
C LYS A 52 20.23 21.04 4.21
N GLU A 53 19.38 20.04 4.42
CA GLU A 53 19.73 18.78 5.09
C GLU A 53 20.45 17.78 4.16
N ASN A 54 20.41 18.02 2.84
CA ASN A 54 21.08 17.22 1.80
C ASN A 54 22.07 18.08 0.99
N PRO A 55 23.15 18.63 1.58
CA PRO A 55 24.05 19.59 0.92
C PRO A 55 24.83 19.02 -0.28
N HIS A 56 24.80 17.71 -0.49
CA HIS A 56 25.39 17.05 -1.65
C HIS A 56 24.46 17.07 -2.88
N LEU A 57 23.17 17.37 -2.73
CA LEU A 57 22.29 17.63 -3.87
C LEU A 57 22.57 19.02 -4.42
N SER A 58 22.87 19.10 -5.72
CA SER A 58 23.13 20.37 -6.39
C SER A 58 21.87 21.22 -6.53
N GLU A 59 22.03 22.50 -6.82
CA GLU A 59 20.90 23.39 -7.17
C GLU A 59 20.11 22.84 -8.38
N LYS A 60 20.80 22.19 -9.33
CA LYS A 60 20.18 21.54 -10.48
C LYS A 60 19.30 20.36 -10.03
N ASP A 61 19.80 19.50 -9.13
CA ASP A 61 19.02 18.37 -8.60
C ASP A 61 17.74 18.84 -7.92
N MET A 62 17.82 19.90 -7.14
CA MET A 62 16.67 20.48 -6.44
C MET A 62 15.69 21.15 -7.39
N ALA A 63 16.16 21.80 -8.45
CA ALA A 63 15.31 22.38 -9.49
C ALA A 63 14.59 21.29 -10.30
N GLU A 64 15.29 20.23 -10.70
CA GLU A 64 14.68 19.07 -11.38
C GLU A 64 13.66 18.36 -10.50
N TYR A 65 13.92 18.27 -9.19
CA TYR A 65 12.96 17.69 -8.23
C TYR A 65 11.70 18.57 -8.10
N GLN A 66 11.84 19.90 -8.03
CA GLN A 66 10.70 20.82 -8.02
C GLN A 66 9.87 20.69 -9.31
N ASP A 67 10.51 20.69 -10.48
CA ASP A 67 9.83 20.52 -11.78
C ASP A 67 9.10 19.19 -11.87
N PHE A 68 9.67 18.14 -11.27
CA PHE A 68 9.01 16.85 -11.16
C PHE A 68 7.77 16.90 -10.24
N LEU A 69 7.85 17.58 -9.10
CA LEU A 69 6.69 17.77 -8.22
C LEU A 69 5.57 18.55 -8.90
N ASP A 70 5.90 19.59 -9.68
CA ASP A 70 4.91 20.37 -10.46
C ASP A 70 4.22 19.49 -11.54
N TYR A 71 4.96 18.55 -12.13
CA TYR A 71 4.39 17.55 -13.02
C TYR A 71 3.47 16.58 -12.28
N ALA A 72 3.90 16.05 -11.13
CA ALA A 72 3.14 15.11 -10.33
C ALA A 72 1.86 15.74 -9.75
N GLN A 73 1.92 17.04 -9.39
CA GLN A 73 0.77 17.82 -8.96
C GLN A 73 -0.32 17.90 -10.03
N LYS A 74 0.06 18.21 -11.27
CA LYS A 74 -0.91 18.29 -12.39
C LYS A 74 -1.64 16.97 -12.62
N ILE A 75 -0.92 15.85 -12.47
CA ILE A 75 -1.54 14.51 -12.56
C ILE A 75 -2.48 14.28 -11.37
N TYR A 76 -2.05 14.64 -10.15
CA TYR A 76 -2.87 14.52 -8.95
C TYR A 76 -4.19 15.26 -9.08
N GLU A 77 -4.17 16.54 -9.47
CA GLU A 77 -5.37 17.40 -9.63
C GLU A 77 -6.40 16.85 -10.63
N ILE A 78 -5.92 16.14 -11.67
CA ILE A 78 -6.82 15.48 -12.64
C ILE A 78 -7.37 14.18 -12.05
N THR A 79 -6.52 13.39 -11.38
CA THR A 79 -6.89 12.10 -10.80
C THR A 79 -7.86 12.28 -9.64
N GLU A 80 -7.65 13.29 -8.81
CA GLU A 80 -8.51 13.60 -7.66
C GLU A 80 -9.97 13.72 -8.06
N LYS A 81 -10.29 14.53 -9.06
CA LYS A 81 -11.66 14.82 -9.50
C LYS A 81 -12.44 13.62 -10.04
N GLY A 82 -11.75 12.71 -10.69
CA GLY A 82 -12.40 11.56 -11.32
C GLY A 82 -12.26 10.30 -10.48
N TYR A 83 -11.02 9.91 -10.20
CA TYR A 83 -10.72 8.63 -9.59
C TYR A 83 -10.99 8.60 -8.09
N PHE A 84 -10.59 9.64 -7.36
CA PHE A 84 -10.80 9.69 -5.91
C PHE A 84 -12.19 10.20 -5.54
N GLU A 85 -12.62 11.37 -6.04
CA GLU A 85 -13.91 11.95 -5.66
C GLU A 85 -15.11 11.21 -6.26
N LYS A 86 -15.02 10.74 -7.52
CA LYS A 86 -16.16 10.09 -8.21
C LYS A 86 -16.10 8.56 -8.16
N GLY A 87 -14.97 7.98 -7.73
CA GLY A 87 -14.82 6.54 -7.62
C GLY A 87 -14.88 5.82 -8.97
N LEU A 88 -14.37 6.42 -10.05
CA LEU A 88 -14.39 5.82 -11.38
C LEU A 88 -13.47 4.61 -11.44
N ASP A 89 -13.99 3.47 -11.86
CA ASP A 89 -13.35 2.16 -11.78
C ASP A 89 -12.76 1.64 -13.10
N THR A 90 -13.05 2.32 -14.22
CA THR A 90 -12.67 1.83 -15.54
C THR A 90 -12.11 2.94 -16.45
N THR A 91 -11.26 2.56 -17.41
CA THR A 91 -10.78 3.47 -18.46
C THR A 91 -11.92 4.12 -19.22
N LYS A 92 -13.02 3.40 -19.47
CA LYS A 92 -14.18 3.93 -20.18
C LYS A 92 -14.84 5.07 -19.41
N GLU A 93 -15.00 4.93 -18.10
CA GLU A 93 -15.57 5.96 -17.23
C GLU A 93 -14.64 7.17 -17.16
N ILE A 94 -13.33 6.97 -16.99
CA ILE A 94 -12.33 8.05 -17.02
C ILE A 94 -12.40 8.85 -18.32
N LEU A 95 -12.41 8.16 -19.47
CA LEU A 95 -12.50 8.81 -20.78
C LEU A 95 -13.83 9.55 -20.98
N LYS A 96 -14.94 9.00 -20.46
CA LYS A 96 -16.25 9.66 -20.51
C LYS A 96 -16.28 10.92 -19.64
N TYR A 97 -15.69 10.85 -18.43
CA TYR A 97 -15.70 11.97 -17.47
C TYR A 97 -14.78 13.11 -17.88
N HIS A 98 -13.52 12.82 -18.23
CA HIS A 98 -12.52 13.84 -18.55
C HIS A 98 -12.49 14.25 -20.04
N GLY A 99 -13.07 13.43 -20.93
CA GLY A 99 -12.89 13.55 -22.37
C GLY A 99 -11.56 12.94 -22.84
N VAL A 100 -11.56 12.32 -24.03
CA VAL A 100 -10.44 11.52 -24.56
C VAL A 100 -9.12 12.31 -24.64
N ILE A 101 -9.17 13.53 -25.22
CA ILE A 101 -7.95 14.34 -25.43
C ILE A 101 -7.32 14.78 -24.10
N LYS A 102 -8.17 15.20 -23.13
CA LYS A 102 -7.70 15.64 -21.82
C LYS A 102 -7.14 14.49 -21.00
N ALA A 103 -7.79 13.32 -21.07
CA ALA A 103 -7.31 12.13 -20.40
C ALA A 103 -5.95 11.65 -20.95
N LEU A 104 -5.81 11.54 -22.27
CA LEU A 104 -4.56 11.07 -22.90
C LEU A 104 -3.37 12.00 -22.63
N LYS A 105 -3.58 13.31 -22.60
CA LYS A 105 -2.52 14.29 -22.33
C LYS A 105 -2.23 14.45 -20.83
N GLY A 106 -3.29 14.45 -20.01
CA GLY A 106 -3.20 14.75 -18.59
C GLY A 106 -2.59 13.62 -17.75
N PHE A 107 -2.84 12.37 -18.13
CA PHE A 107 -2.37 11.20 -17.36
C PHE A 107 -1.01 10.64 -17.83
N ASP A 108 -0.32 11.25 -18.79
CA ASP A 108 0.93 10.74 -19.37
C ASP A 108 0.83 9.24 -19.72
N TYR A 109 -0.24 8.87 -20.39
CA TYR A 109 -0.71 7.50 -20.57
C TYR A 109 0.32 6.54 -21.20
N PHE A 110 1.23 7.09 -22.02
CA PHE A 110 2.19 6.28 -22.80
C PHE A 110 3.51 6.00 -22.07
N SER A 111 3.76 6.69 -20.95
CA SER A 111 4.99 6.50 -20.16
C SER A 111 4.76 5.54 -18.99
N SER A 112 5.82 4.79 -18.63
CA SER A 112 5.85 4.15 -17.31
C SER A 112 6.15 5.18 -16.21
N MET A 113 5.95 4.80 -14.96
CA MET A 113 6.31 5.62 -13.81
C MET A 113 7.80 6.01 -13.87
N HIS A 114 8.68 5.02 -14.08
CA HIS A 114 10.13 5.23 -14.17
C HIS A 114 10.52 6.09 -15.37
N ASP A 115 9.97 5.86 -16.56
CA ASP A 115 10.27 6.67 -17.75
C ASP A 115 9.96 8.15 -17.52
N ALA A 116 8.85 8.44 -16.84
CA ALA A 116 8.45 9.82 -16.54
C ALA A 116 9.37 10.50 -15.52
N ILE A 117 9.90 9.74 -14.55
CA ILE A 117 10.92 10.20 -13.58
C ILE A 117 12.24 10.47 -14.33
N GLN A 118 12.73 9.50 -15.09
CA GLN A 118 14.03 9.58 -15.78
C GLN A 118 14.08 10.75 -16.78
N LYS A 119 12.97 11.10 -17.41
CA LYS A 119 12.87 12.25 -18.31
C LYS A 119 13.05 13.60 -17.62
N ARG A 120 12.84 13.69 -16.31
CA ARG A 120 12.77 14.94 -15.55
C ARG A 120 13.85 15.10 -14.50
N VAL A 121 14.32 14.02 -13.95
CA VAL A 121 15.32 13.98 -12.87
C VAL A 121 16.55 13.27 -13.38
N SER A 122 17.70 13.95 -13.39
CA SER A 122 18.97 13.39 -13.90
C SER A 122 19.79 12.67 -12.83
N ASN A 123 19.61 12.99 -11.55
CA ASN A 123 20.31 12.36 -10.43
C ASN A 123 19.84 10.92 -10.21
N PRO A 124 20.73 9.90 -10.31
CA PRO A 124 20.32 8.50 -10.23
C PRO A 124 19.72 8.11 -8.87
N GLN A 125 20.27 8.66 -7.78
CA GLN A 125 19.77 8.35 -6.42
C GLN A 125 18.38 8.92 -6.19
N LEU A 126 18.09 10.12 -6.72
CA LEU A 126 16.74 10.67 -6.72
C LEU A 126 15.80 9.84 -7.63
N GLN A 127 16.26 9.36 -8.79
CA GLN A 127 15.46 8.47 -9.63
C GLN A 127 15.07 7.20 -8.89
N ASP A 128 16.03 6.54 -8.21
CA ASP A 128 15.78 5.34 -7.40
C ASP A 128 14.80 5.62 -6.26
N MET A 129 15.04 6.69 -5.51
CA MET A 129 14.16 7.10 -4.41
C MET A 129 12.73 7.36 -4.89
N LEU A 130 12.55 8.11 -5.98
CA LEU A 130 11.23 8.43 -6.54
C LEU A 130 10.56 7.19 -7.14
N SER A 131 11.31 6.34 -7.83
CA SER A 131 10.78 5.08 -8.39
C SER A 131 10.31 4.13 -7.28
N TYR A 132 10.93 4.16 -6.12
CA TYR A 132 10.57 3.29 -5.01
C TYR A 132 9.25 3.67 -4.31
N PHE A 133 8.64 4.83 -4.62
CA PHE A 133 7.27 5.13 -4.20
C PHE A 133 6.25 4.09 -4.68
N ILE A 134 6.56 3.37 -5.75
CA ILE A 134 5.75 2.26 -6.26
C ILE A 134 5.50 1.15 -5.22
N LYS A 135 6.30 1.10 -4.14
CA LYS A 135 6.10 0.18 -3.02
C LYS A 135 4.71 0.26 -2.41
N TYR A 136 4.07 1.44 -2.45
CA TYR A 136 2.71 1.62 -1.93
C TYR A 136 1.64 0.86 -2.73
N VAL A 137 1.98 0.42 -3.94
CA VAL A 137 1.08 -0.28 -4.86
C VAL A 137 1.52 -1.72 -5.07
N GLY A 138 2.74 -2.07 -4.62
CA GLY A 138 3.30 -3.41 -4.80
C GLY A 138 3.48 -3.81 -6.26
N SER A 139 3.97 -2.88 -7.09
CA SER A 139 4.16 -3.05 -8.53
C SER A 139 5.58 -2.66 -8.94
N SER A 140 5.96 -2.95 -10.19
CA SER A 140 7.22 -2.47 -10.77
C SER A 140 7.03 -1.07 -11.36
N PRO A 141 7.93 -0.10 -11.10
CA PRO A 141 7.85 1.25 -11.69
C PRO A 141 8.08 1.24 -13.21
N TYR A 142 8.66 0.17 -13.75
CA TYR A 142 8.91 -0.02 -15.18
C TYR A 142 7.65 -0.46 -15.93
N ASP A 143 6.69 -1.10 -15.26
CA ASP A 143 5.41 -1.58 -15.82
C ASP A 143 4.21 -0.73 -15.43
N ALA A 144 4.30 -0.07 -14.30
CA ALA A 144 3.25 0.77 -13.77
C ALA A 144 3.05 2.05 -14.60
N PRO A 145 1.82 2.55 -14.77
CA PRO A 145 1.58 3.77 -15.55
C PRO A 145 2.11 5.02 -14.83
N ALA A 146 2.54 6.01 -15.63
CA ALA A 146 3.10 7.26 -15.13
C ALA A 146 2.16 8.06 -14.22
N VAL A 147 0.84 7.85 -14.31
CA VAL A 147 -0.14 8.49 -13.43
C VAL A 147 0.15 8.23 -11.95
N LEU A 148 0.79 7.12 -11.59
CA LEU A 148 1.15 6.79 -10.21
C LEU A 148 2.23 7.72 -9.61
N ASN A 149 2.91 8.54 -10.43
CA ASN A 149 3.78 9.61 -9.92
C ASN A 149 3.03 10.63 -9.04
N MET A 150 1.71 10.71 -9.16
CA MET A 150 0.88 11.55 -8.28
C MET A 150 1.06 11.22 -6.80
N MET A 151 1.39 9.96 -6.43
CA MET A 151 1.61 9.55 -5.05
C MET A 151 2.77 10.30 -4.40
N ILE A 152 3.78 10.67 -5.19
CA ILE A 152 4.95 11.43 -4.73
C ILE A 152 4.51 12.84 -4.33
N TYR A 153 3.73 13.52 -5.18
CA TYR A 153 3.17 14.82 -4.85
C TYR A 153 2.20 14.74 -3.65
N MET A 154 1.35 13.73 -3.63
CA MET A 154 0.39 13.52 -2.53
C MET A 154 1.10 13.38 -1.18
N GLN A 155 2.18 12.58 -1.10
CA GLN A 155 2.97 12.50 0.13
C GLN A 155 3.68 13.82 0.44
N HIS A 156 4.29 14.48 -0.56
CA HIS A 156 4.95 15.77 -0.37
C HIS A 156 4.00 16.84 0.18
N ALA A 157 2.80 16.95 -0.37
CA ALA A 157 1.80 17.95 0.02
C ALA A 157 1.15 17.62 1.39
N GLN A 158 0.78 16.36 1.61
CA GLN A 158 0.01 15.93 2.79
C GLN A 158 0.91 15.42 3.93
N GLY A 159 2.14 15.00 3.64
CA GLY A 159 3.10 14.47 4.61
C GLY A 159 2.86 13.03 5.01
N VAL A 160 3.72 12.55 5.90
CA VAL A 160 3.63 11.22 6.52
C VAL A 160 3.26 11.39 7.99
N TRP A 161 2.32 10.59 8.45
CA TRP A 161 1.75 10.71 9.78
C TRP A 161 1.93 9.41 10.57
N TYR A 162 2.08 9.55 11.86
CA TYR A 162 2.18 8.48 12.83
C TYR A 162 1.02 8.53 13.80
N VAL A 163 0.48 7.38 14.17
CA VAL A 163 -0.55 7.23 15.21
C VAL A 163 0.16 6.82 16.50
N PRO A 164 0.23 7.70 17.53
CA PRO A 164 0.83 7.36 18.82
C PRO A 164 0.18 6.10 19.43
N GLY A 165 1.01 5.18 19.90
CA GLY A 165 0.57 3.86 20.36
C GLY A 165 0.35 2.81 19.28
N GLY A 166 0.59 3.17 18.01
CA GLY A 166 0.53 2.26 16.84
C GLY A 166 -0.77 2.35 16.05
N MET A 167 -0.75 1.85 14.82
CA MET A 167 -1.87 1.95 13.86
C MET A 167 -3.17 1.30 14.34
N HIS A 168 -3.11 0.35 15.27
CA HIS A 168 -4.31 -0.28 15.83
C HIS A 168 -5.26 0.74 16.51
N ARG A 169 -4.68 1.83 17.09
CA ARG A 169 -5.46 2.92 17.68
C ARG A 169 -6.40 3.61 16.69
N LEU A 170 -6.02 3.67 15.42
CA LEU A 170 -6.90 4.18 14.37
C LEU A 170 -8.13 3.27 14.20
N ALA A 171 -7.92 1.95 14.13
CA ALA A 171 -9.03 1.01 14.04
C ALA A 171 -9.95 1.07 15.28
N GLU A 172 -9.38 1.17 16.48
CA GLU A 172 -10.15 1.35 17.73
C GLU A 172 -10.99 2.63 17.70
N GLY A 173 -10.44 3.74 17.20
CA GLY A 173 -11.16 5.00 17.04
C GLY A 173 -12.34 4.88 16.08
N ILE A 174 -12.14 4.27 14.92
CA ILE A 174 -13.21 4.02 13.94
C ILE A 174 -14.29 3.10 14.52
N VAL A 175 -13.91 2.04 15.23
CA VAL A 175 -14.88 1.12 15.89
C VAL A 175 -15.68 1.85 16.96
N ARG A 176 -15.05 2.73 17.74
CA ARG A 176 -15.76 3.55 18.75
C ARG A 176 -16.81 4.44 18.08
N LEU A 177 -16.44 5.19 17.06
CA LEU A 177 -17.37 6.02 16.29
C LEU A 177 -18.51 5.17 15.70
N ALA A 178 -18.18 4.06 15.05
CA ALA A 178 -19.18 3.18 14.44
C ALA A 178 -20.21 2.66 15.46
N LYS A 179 -19.78 2.31 16.68
CA LYS A 179 -20.69 1.92 17.77
C LYS A 179 -21.58 3.06 18.23
N GLU A 180 -21.05 4.27 18.33
CA GLU A 180 -21.81 5.48 18.72
C GLU A 180 -22.93 5.79 17.74
N ILE A 181 -22.74 5.51 16.44
CA ILE A 181 -23.76 5.69 15.40
C ILE A 181 -24.63 4.45 15.16
N GLY A 182 -24.53 3.41 16.00
CA GLY A 182 -25.44 2.26 16.00
C GLY A 182 -24.99 1.06 15.18
N VAL A 183 -23.74 1.01 14.69
CA VAL A 183 -23.22 -0.17 13.99
C VAL A 183 -23.01 -1.33 14.99
N THR A 184 -23.55 -2.49 14.64
CA THR A 184 -23.37 -3.71 15.41
C THR A 184 -22.15 -4.50 14.91
N PHE A 185 -21.33 -4.98 15.84
CA PHE A 185 -20.13 -5.78 15.55
C PHE A 185 -20.33 -7.21 16.05
N HIS A 186 -20.18 -8.17 15.16
CA HIS A 186 -20.15 -9.61 15.44
C HIS A 186 -18.74 -10.13 15.20
N THR A 187 -17.95 -10.26 16.25
CA THR A 187 -16.56 -10.77 16.19
C THR A 187 -16.51 -12.21 16.70
N GLY A 188 -15.45 -12.94 16.29
CA GLY A 188 -15.29 -14.35 16.66
C GLY A 188 -16.09 -15.32 15.79
N HIS A 189 -16.71 -14.84 14.72
CA HIS A 189 -17.46 -15.65 13.76
C HIS A 189 -16.85 -15.51 12.37
N LYS A 190 -16.57 -16.63 11.72
CA LYS A 190 -16.12 -16.68 10.33
C LYS A 190 -17.33 -16.76 9.41
N VAL A 191 -17.38 -15.91 8.38
CA VAL A 191 -18.32 -16.13 7.26
C VAL A 191 -17.77 -17.26 6.40
N GLU A 192 -18.50 -18.35 6.30
CA GLU A 192 -18.10 -19.52 5.51
C GLU A 192 -18.65 -19.50 4.09
N LYS A 193 -19.85 -18.92 3.90
CA LYS A 193 -20.50 -18.92 2.60
C LYS A 193 -21.48 -17.78 2.44
N LEU A 194 -21.60 -17.26 1.22
CA LEU A 194 -22.67 -16.37 0.81
C LEU A 194 -23.74 -17.20 0.08
N ILE A 195 -24.98 -17.11 0.56
CA ILE A 195 -26.14 -17.86 0.00
C ILE A 195 -26.72 -17.03 -1.13
N VAL A 196 -26.72 -17.64 -2.32
CA VAL A 196 -27.19 -17.01 -3.56
C VAL A 196 -28.54 -17.54 -3.97
N GLU A 197 -29.46 -16.64 -4.31
CA GLU A 197 -30.74 -16.94 -4.95
C GLU A 197 -30.98 -15.95 -6.09
N GLN A 198 -31.26 -16.46 -7.28
CA GLN A 198 -31.58 -15.61 -8.46
C GLN A 198 -30.59 -14.50 -8.73
N GLU A 199 -29.28 -14.81 -8.70
CA GLU A 199 -28.15 -13.86 -8.91
C GLU A 199 -28.06 -12.73 -7.86
N GLN A 200 -28.65 -12.92 -6.69
CA GLN A 200 -28.53 -12.04 -5.53
C GLN A 200 -28.04 -12.79 -4.31
N ILE A 201 -27.25 -12.15 -3.48
CA ILE A 201 -26.91 -12.66 -2.16
C ILE A 201 -28.10 -12.45 -1.23
N ARG A 202 -28.55 -13.51 -0.53
CA ARG A 202 -29.64 -13.43 0.43
C ARG A 202 -29.17 -13.44 1.88
N ALA A 203 -28.13 -14.20 2.15
CA ALA A 203 -27.59 -14.31 3.50
C ALA A 203 -26.08 -14.61 3.50
N ALA A 204 -25.42 -14.26 4.57
CA ALA A 204 -24.10 -14.76 4.93
C ALA A 204 -24.27 -15.89 5.96
N ARG A 205 -23.70 -17.06 5.70
CA ARG A 205 -23.67 -18.18 6.66
C ARG A 205 -22.36 -18.12 7.46
N LEU A 206 -22.50 -18.13 8.76
CA LEU A 206 -21.39 -18.18 9.71
C LEU A 206 -20.95 -19.63 9.99
N ASP A 207 -19.78 -19.77 10.63
CA ASP A 207 -19.17 -21.06 11.00
C ASP A 207 -20.00 -21.89 12.00
N ASP A 208 -20.89 -21.25 12.77
CA ASP A 208 -21.85 -21.90 13.65
C ASP A 208 -23.19 -22.25 12.96
N GLY A 209 -23.31 -21.99 11.65
CA GLY A 209 -24.52 -22.21 10.86
C GLY A 209 -25.54 -21.06 10.91
N THR A 210 -25.29 -20.01 11.68
CA THR A 210 -26.17 -18.83 11.73
C THR A 210 -26.24 -18.14 10.37
N LEU A 211 -27.44 -17.72 9.97
CA LEU A 211 -27.66 -16.94 8.75
C LEU A 211 -27.88 -15.47 9.10
N ILE A 212 -27.14 -14.59 8.45
CA ILE A 212 -27.30 -13.14 8.53
C ILE A 212 -27.86 -12.65 7.20
N GLU A 213 -29.10 -12.21 7.22
CA GLU A 213 -29.80 -11.65 6.05
C GLU A 213 -29.55 -10.14 5.97
N ALA A 214 -29.40 -9.62 4.75
CA ALA A 214 -29.26 -8.20 4.47
C ALA A 214 -29.66 -7.88 3.02
N ASP A 215 -29.93 -6.61 2.74
CA ASP A 215 -30.23 -6.14 1.37
C ASP A 215 -28.93 -5.98 0.56
N TYR A 216 -27.84 -5.55 1.19
CA TYR A 216 -26.53 -5.35 0.60
C TYR A 216 -25.43 -6.06 1.38
N PHE A 217 -24.45 -6.57 0.65
CA PHE A 217 -23.28 -7.24 1.20
C PHE A 217 -22.01 -6.49 0.76
N VAL A 218 -21.15 -6.15 1.71
CA VAL A 218 -19.86 -5.50 1.44
C VAL A 218 -18.75 -6.38 1.99
N SER A 219 -17.93 -6.93 1.11
CA SER A 219 -16.81 -7.79 1.48
C SER A 219 -15.50 -7.00 1.52
N ASN A 220 -14.76 -7.12 2.63
CA ASN A 220 -13.36 -6.70 2.72
C ASN A 220 -12.38 -7.84 2.41
N MET A 221 -12.88 -9.05 2.17
CA MET A 221 -12.07 -10.14 1.66
C MET A 221 -11.63 -9.82 0.24
N GLU A 222 -10.44 -10.27 -0.16
CA GLU A 222 -9.94 -10.07 -1.52
C GLU A 222 -10.90 -10.67 -2.55
N VAL A 223 -11.01 -10.02 -3.71
CA VAL A 223 -12.07 -10.32 -4.70
C VAL A 223 -12.03 -11.76 -5.19
N ILE A 224 -10.83 -12.25 -5.58
CA ILE A 224 -10.70 -13.62 -6.11
C ILE A 224 -10.99 -14.66 -5.03
N PRO A 225 -10.35 -14.64 -3.85
CA PRO A 225 -10.70 -15.56 -2.76
C PRO A 225 -12.17 -15.49 -2.34
N ALA A 226 -12.81 -14.32 -2.37
CA ALA A 226 -14.23 -14.21 -2.04
C ALA A 226 -15.12 -14.96 -3.04
N TYR A 227 -14.81 -14.87 -4.33
CA TYR A 227 -15.52 -15.65 -5.35
C TYR A 227 -15.27 -17.16 -5.23
N GLU A 228 -14.06 -17.57 -4.86
CA GLU A 228 -13.69 -18.98 -4.74
C GLU A 228 -14.23 -19.61 -3.46
N GLU A 229 -13.99 -18.97 -2.31
CA GLU A 229 -14.26 -19.56 -1.00
C GLU A 229 -15.70 -19.31 -0.51
N LEU A 230 -16.24 -18.08 -0.74
CA LEU A 230 -17.56 -17.71 -0.20
C LEU A 230 -18.69 -17.97 -1.20
N LEU A 231 -18.40 -17.95 -2.49
CA LEU A 231 -19.41 -18.06 -3.56
C LEU A 231 -19.26 -19.36 -4.38
N GLU A 232 -18.16 -20.09 -4.19
CA GLU A 232 -17.84 -21.33 -4.89
C GLU A 232 -17.98 -21.19 -6.42
N GLU A 233 -17.51 -20.06 -6.96
CA GLU A 233 -17.58 -19.77 -8.39
C GLU A 233 -16.71 -20.72 -9.21
N ALA A 234 -17.14 -20.96 -10.44
CA ALA A 234 -16.43 -21.87 -11.33
C ALA A 234 -14.97 -21.39 -11.57
N PRO A 235 -13.98 -22.31 -11.51
CA PRO A 235 -12.55 -21.96 -11.73
C PRO A 235 -12.29 -21.21 -13.04
N THR A 236 -13.08 -21.45 -14.07
CA THR A 236 -12.97 -20.73 -15.36
C THR A 236 -13.33 -19.24 -15.27
N PHE A 237 -14.07 -18.84 -14.23
CA PHE A 237 -14.37 -17.43 -13.97
C PHE A 237 -13.21 -16.77 -13.21
N THR A 238 -12.74 -17.38 -12.12
CA THR A 238 -11.65 -16.81 -11.29
C THR A 238 -10.32 -16.78 -12.03
N GLN A 239 -9.99 -17.77 -12.86
CA GLN A 239 -8.83 -17.78 -13.73
C GLN A 239 -8.80 -16.56 -14.68
N LYS A 240 -9.93 -16.17 -15.26
CA LYS A 240 -10.01 -14.95 -16.09
C LYS A 240 -9.72 -13.68 -15.31
N LEU A 241 -10.10 -13.65 -14.03
CA LEU A 241 -9.76 -12.53 -13.14
C LEU A 241 -8.27 -12.54 -12.83
N GLU A 242 -7.64 -13.68 -12.54
CA GLU A 242 -6.21 -13.82 -12.29
C GLU A 242 -5.36 -13.38 -13.49
N GLU A 243 -5.76 -13.76 -14.72
CA GLU A 243 -5.07 -13.35 -15.94
C GLU A 243 -5.01 -11.81 -16.10
N LYS A 244 -6.06 -11.13 -15.66
CA LYS A 244 -6.17 -9.67 -15.75
C LYS A 244 -5.58 -8.96 -14.54
N PHE A 245 -5.74 -9.53 -13.36
CA PHE A 245 -5.41 -8.94 -12.07
C PHE A 245 -4.39 -9.83 -11.33
N GLU A 246 -3.17 -9.83 -11.82
CA GLU A 246 -2.05 -10.52 -11.18
C GLU A 246 -1.85 -10.03 -9.74
N PRO A 247 -1.53 -10.93 -8.77
CA PRO A 247 -1.22 -10.52 -7.41
C PRO A 247 -0.05 -9.53 -7.35
N ALA A 248 -0.13 -8.56 -6.46
CA ALA A 248 0.97 -7.64 -6.18
C ALA A 248 2.12 -8.38 -5.46
N SER A 249 3.24 -7.68 -5.23
CA SER A 249 4.31 -8.25 -4.41
C SER A 249 3.84 -8.62 -3.02
N SER A 250 4.48 -9.62 -2.47
CA SER A 250 4.44 -9.94 -1.05
C SER A 250 5.58 -9.27 -0.30
N GLY A 251 5.76 -9.62 0.95
CA GLY A 251 6.84 -9.16 1.80
C GLY A 251 7.45 -10.29 2.62
N PHE A 252 8.74 -10.21 2.83
CA PHE A 252 9.42 -10.97 3.88
C PHE A 252 9.58 -10.03 5.07
N VAL A 253 8.85 -10.29 6.16
CA VAL A 253 8.81 -9.37 7.29
C VAL A 253 9.62 -9.92 8.45
N LEU A 254 10.54 -9.12 8.97
CA LEU A 254 11.21 -9.40 10.23
C LEU A 254 10.82 -8.33 11.26
N HIS A 255 10.33 -8.76 12.40
CA HIS A 255 10.17 -7.92 13.59
C HIS A 255 11.29 -8.24 14.56
N LEU A 256 12.18 -7.27 14.78
CA LEU A 256 13.36 -7.45 15.63
C LEU A 256 13.27 -6.57 16.87
N GLY A 257 13.43 -7.19 18.05
CA GLY A 257 13.82 -6.48 19.25
C GLY A 257 15.35 -6.49 19.34
N VAL A 258 15.99 -5.31 19.38
CA VAL A 258 17.45 -5.20 19.45
C VAL A 258 17.90 -4.49 20.72
N LYS A 259 18.89 -5.06 21.43
CA LYS A 259 19.45 -4.50 22.67
C LYS A 259 20.59 -3.53 22.35
N THR A 260 20.27 -2.51 21.57
CA THR A 260 21.17 -1.40 21.23
C THR A 260 20.37 -0.25 20.66
N SER A 261 21.03 0.87 20.38
CA SER A 261 20.43 1.99 19.64
C SER A 261 21.24 2.30 18.40
N TYR A 262 20.52 2.54 17.30
CA TYR A 262 21.07 2.98 16.02
C TYR A 262 20.66 4.44 15.76
N PRO A 263 21.46 5.43 16.25
CA PRO A 263 21.09 6.85 16.18
C PRO A 263 20.97 7.38 14.75
N GLN A 264 21.62 6.71 13.78
CA GLN A 264 21.54 7.03 12.36
C GLN A 264 20.17 6.73 11.74
N LEU A 265 19.34 5.88 12.36
CA LEU A 265 18.01 5.58 11.87
C LEU A 265 17.02 6.72 12.15
N ALA A 266 16.12 6.96 11.21
CA ALA A 266 14.89 7.72 11.36
C ALA A 266 13.70 6.78 11.62
N HIS A 267 12.47 7.31 11.62
CA HIS A 267 11.27 6.48 11.70
C HIS A 267 11.15 5.54 10.49
N HIS A 268 11.23 6.08 9.27
CA HIS A 268 11.22 5.34 8.02
C HIS A 268 12.58 5.42 7.35
N ASN A 269 13.14 4.26 7.03
CA ASN A 269 14.47 4.12 6.43
C ASN A 269 14.41 3.19 5.22
N PHE A 270 15.18 3.51 4.19
CA PHE A 270 15.34 2.67 3.01
C PHE A 270 16.82 2.43 2.76
N PHE A 271 17.16 1.16 2.59
CA PHE A 271 18.51 0.73 2.23
C PHE A 271 18.44 0.22 0.79
N PHE A 272 18.91 1.05 -0.14
CA PHE A 272 18.75 0.79 -1.56
C PHE A 272 19.65 -0.33 -2.06
N SER A 273 19.22 -0.99 -3.13
CA SER A 273 20.00 -1.92 -3.94
C SER A 273 21.07 -1.16 -4.74
N ASN A 274 22.19 -1.82 -5.06
CA ASN A 274 23.15 -1.34 -6.07
C ASN A 274 22.57 -1.38 -7.49
N ALA A 275 21.56 -2.22 -7.71
CA ALA A 275 20.95 -2.49 -9.01
C ALA A 275 19.41 -2.48 -8.87
N SER A 276 18.83 -1.30 -8.69
CA SER A 276 17.38 -1.14 -8.44
C SER A 276 16.51 -1.82 -9.50
N LYS A 277 16.88 -1.70 -10.78
CA LYS A 277 16.13 -2.37 -11.85
C LYS A 277 16.15 -3.88 -11.71
N GLU A 278 17.31 -4.48 -11.46
CA GLU A 278 17.45 -5.92 -11.27
C GLU A 278 16.65 -6.41 -10.06
N ASN A 279 16.65 -5.66 -8.97
CA ASN A 279 15.82 -5.96 -7.81
C ASN A 279 14.32 -6.03 -8.16
N PHE A 280 13.82 -5.11 -8.98
CA PHE A 280 12.44 -5.15 -9.47
C PHE A 280 12.22 -6.31 -10.45
N ASP A 281 13.15 -6.57 -11.36
CA ASP A 281 13.04 -7.66 -12.34
C ASP A 281 13.02 -9.03 -11.67
N GLN A 282 13.88 -9.26 -10.66
CA GLN A 282 13.88 -10.49 -9.87
C GLN A 282 12.55 -10.70 -9.14
N ASN A 283 12.00 -9.65 -8.54
CA ASN A 283 10.74 -9.74 -7.82
C ASN A 283 9.54 -9.97 -8.77
N PHE A 284 9.37 -9.13 -9.81
CA PHE A 284 8.12 -9.05 -10.58
C PHE A 284 8.12 -9.86 -11.88
N HIS A 285 9.28 -10.19 -12.43
CA HIS A 285 9.38 -10.89 -13.71
C HIS A 285 9.99 -12.29 -13.59
N GLN A 286 11.02 -12.43 -12.75
CA GLN A 286 11.69 -13.71 -12.53
C GLN A 286 11.08 -14.51 -11.36
N HIS A 287 10.28 -13.86 -10.51
CA HIS A 287 9.70 -14.42 -9.30
C HIS A 287 10.74 -15.09 -8.40
N GLN A 288 11.85 -14.39 -8.15
CA GLN A 288 12.96 -14.85 -7.33
C GLN A 288 13.15 -13.94 -6.11
N LEU A 289 13.70 -14.49 -5.03
CA LEU A 289 14.15 -13.69 -3.90
C LEU A 289 15.33 -12.80 -4.36
N PRO A 290 15.23 -11.46 -4.25
CA PRO A 290 16.26 -10.57 -4.77
C PRO A 290 17.64 -10.84 -4.18
N GLU A 291 18.67 -10.83 -5.05
CA GLU A 291 20.05 -11.02 -4.60
C GLU A 291 20.57 -9.81 -3.81
N ASP A 292 20.17 -8.62 -4.20
CA ASP A 292 20.47 -7.36 -3.49
C ASP A 292 19.16 -6.59 -3.25
N PRO A 293 18.36 -6.96 -2.22
CA PRO A 293 17.06 -6.33 -2.01
C PRO A 293 17.18 -4.87 -1.56
N THR A 294 16.31 -4.01 -2.08
CA THR A 294 16.01 -2.75 -1.40
C THR A 294 15.18 -3.05 -0.16
N ILE A 295 15.64 -2.57 0.99
CA ILE A 295 15.06 -2.88 2.30
C ILE A 295 14.34 -1.65 2.86
N TYR A 296 13.06 -1.78 3.14
CA TYR A 296 12.32 -0.83 3.97
C TYR A 296 12.44 -1.22 5.45
N LEU A 297 12.91 -0.28 6.27
CA LEU A 297 13.10 -0.48 7.71
C LEU A 297 12.31 0.59 8.48
N VAL A 298 11.45 0.17 9.38
CA VAL A 298 10.70 1.05 10.28
C VAL A 298 11.25 0.93 11.70
N ASN A 299 11.50 2.09 12.31
CA ASN A 299 11.91 2.21 13.70
C ASN A 299 10.97 3.19 14.41
N ALA A 300 9.81 2.71 14.84
CA ALA A 300 8.74 3.53 15.41
C ALA A 300 9.15 4.23 16.72
N ASN A 301 10.06 3.63 17.50
CA ASN A 301 10.50 4.23 18.76
C ASN A 301 11.34 5.52 18.60
N LYS A 302 11.81 5.84 17.38
CA LYS A 302 12.38 7.17 17.08
C LYS A 302 11.37 8.31 17.19
N THR A 303 10.09 7.98 17.02
CA THR A 303 8.98 8.95 17.15
C THR A 303 8.20 8.74 18.43
N ASP A 304 8.03 7.51 18.86
CA ASP A 304 7.26 7.11 20.04
C ASP A 304 8.09 6.15 20.92
N PRO A 305 8.82 6.69 21.91
CA PRO A 305 9.64 5.87 22.79
C PRO A 305 8.88 4.81 23.57
N SER A 306 7.56 4.92 23.69
CA SER A 306 6.72 3.92 24.39
C SER A 306 6.63 2.57 23.64
N GLN A 307 7.05 2.53 22.39
CA GLN A 307 7.02 1.33 21.53
C GLN A 307 8.14 0.33 21.84
N THR A 308 9.00 0.64 22.79
CA THR A 308 10.09 -0.27 23.21
C THR A 308 10.48 -0.03 24.67
N VAL A 309 11.22 -0.98 25.24
CA VAL A 309 11.82 -0.81 26.57
C VAL A 309 13.12 -0.02 26.51
N ALA A 310 13.51 0.60 27.61
CA ALA A 310 14.72 1.42 27.67
C ALA A 310 15.97 0.62 27.22
N GLY A 311 16.81 1.25 26.40
CA GLY A 311 18.04 0.66 25.87
C GLY A 311 17.83 -0.36 24.73
N HIS A 312 16.61 -0.49 24.23
CA HIS A 312 16.26 -1.35 23.10
C HIS A 312 15.61 -0.56 21.97
N GLU A 313 15.58 -1.14 20.78
CA GLU A 313 14.81 -0.65 19.64
C GLU A 313 13.93 -1.75 19.07
N ASN A 314 12.76 -1.35 18.58
CA ASN A 314 11.81 -2.20 17.86
C ASN A 314 11.94 -1.88 16.36
N ILE A 315 12.45 -2.82 15.60
CA ILE A 315 12.75 -2.64 14.18
C ILE A 315 11.90 -3.60 13.36
N LYS A 316 11.10 -3.05 12.43
CA LYS A 316 10.45 -3.85 11.40
C LYS A 316 11.21 -3.72 10.09
N ILE A 317 11.54 -4.84 9.47
CA ILE A 317 12.25 -4.93 8.19
C ILE A 317 11.31 -5.56 7.17
N LEU A 318 11.20 -4.93 5.99
CA LEU A 318 10.30 -5.37 4.92
C LEU A 318 10.96 -5.17 3.55
N PRO A 319 11.76 -6.08 3.03
CA PRO A 319 12.00 -6.18 1.60
C PRO A 319 10.76 -6.77 0.90
N HIS A 320 10.47 -6.25 -0.30
CA HIS A 320 9.44 -6.82 -1.16
C HIS A 320 10.00 -8.09 -1.85
N ILE A 321 9.17 -9.12 -1.88
CA ILE A 321 9.46 -10.40 -2.52
C ILE A 321 8.26 -10.84 -3.37
N PRO A 322 8.40 -11.83 -4.26
CA PRO A 322 7.29 -12.35 -5.05
C PRO A 322 6.13 -12.85 -4.17
N TYR A 323 4.91 -12.74 -4.68
CA TYR A 323 3.76 -13.47 -4.15
C TYR A 323 3.97 -14.98 -4.28
N LEU A 324 3.20 -15.81 -3.58
CA LEU A 324 3.30 -17.26 -3.61
C LEU A 324 3.17 -17.80 -5.03
N GLN A 325 4.21 -18.50 -5.45
CA GLN A 325 4.26 -19.20 -6.72
C GLN A 325 3.73 -20.63 -6.56
N ASP A 326 3.46 -21.33 -7.66
CA ASP A 326 3.04 -22.74 -7.64
C ASP A 326 4.08 -23.65 -6.95
N LYS A 327 5.36 -23.24 -7.00
CA LYS A 327 6.44 -23.81 -6.19
C LYS A 327 6.90 -22.76 -5.18
N PRO A 328 6.43 -22.84 -3.93
CA PRO A 328 6.85 -21.92 -2.87
C PRO A 328 8.36 -22.01 -2.59
N PHE A 329 8.92 -20.95 -2.02
CA PHE A 329 10.28 -20.96 -1.50
C PHE A 329 10.37 -21.90 -0.29
N THR A 330 11.50 -22.54 -0.15
CA THR A 330 11.79 -23.40 1.00
C THR A 330 12.23 -22.58 2.21
N GLU A 331 12.11 -23.15 3.41
CA GLU A 331 12.64 -22.56 4.64
C GLU A 331 14.13 -22.21 4.53
N ALA A 332 14.93 -23.07 3.89
CA ALA A 332 16.36 -22.82 3.68
C ALA A 332 16.62 -21.60 2.76
N GLU A 333 15.77 -21.37 1.76
CA GLU A 333 15.85 -20.17 0.91
C GLU A 333 15.47 -18.91 1.68
N TYR A 334 14.43 -18.97 2.52
CA TYR A 334 14.06 -17.87 3.42
C TYR A 334 15.16 -17.59 4.46
N ASP A 335 15.79 -18.60 5.04
CA ASP A 335 16.90 -18.43 5.98
C ASP A 335 18.12 -17.78 5.30
N ALA A 336 18.46 -18.21 4.08
CA ALA A 336 19.53 -17.60 3.30
C ALA A 336 19.21 -16.14 2.93
N PHE A 337 17.94 -15.84 2.63
CA PHE A 337 17.48 -14.48 2.34
C PHE A 337 17.54 -13.58 3.59
N ARG A 338 17.12 -14.11 4.75
CA ARG A 338 17.28 -13.43 6.04
C ARG A 338 18.75 -13.04 6.31
N GLU A 339 19.68 -13.97 6.16
CA GLU A 339 21.10 -13.68 6.34
C GLU A 339 21.60 -12.61 5.37
N ARG A 340 21.18 -12.65 4.12
CA ARG A 340 21.49 -11.63 3.10
C ARG A 340 21.03 -10.24 3.54
N ILE A 341 19.80 -10.12 4.06
CA ILE A 341 19.24 -8.87 4.58
C ILE A 341 20.09 -8.34 5.75
N LEU A 342 20.37 -9.18 6.73
CA LEU A 342 21.10 -8.77 7.93
C LEU A 342 22.55 -8.36 7.60
N ILE A 343 23.23 -9.11 6.72
CA ILE A 343 24.57 -8.76 6.23
C ILE A 343 24.54 -7.41 5.51
N LYS A 344 23.56 -7.19 4.63
CA LYS A 344 23.42 -5.89 3.94
C LYS A 344 23.23 -4.74 4.93
N LEU A 345 22.36 -4.87 5.90
CA LEU A 345 22.12 -3.85 6.91
C LEU A 345 23.35 -3.56 7.76
N GLU A 346 24.12 -4.60 8.14
CA GLU A 346 25.38 -4.42 8.85
C GLU A 346 26.42 -3.68 8.01
N ASN A 347 26.56 -4.04 6.73
CA ASN A 347 27.47 -3.37 5.80
C ASN A 347 27.07 -1.90 5.52
N MET A 348 25.78 -1.59 5.61
CA MET A 348 25.26 -0.23 5.42
C MET A 348 25.10 0.55 6.75
N GLY A 349 25.77 0.13 7.82
CA GLY A 349 25.96 0.91 9.03
C GLY A 349 25.20 0.46 10.27
N LEU A 350 24.41 -0.63 10.23
CA LEU A 350 23.82 -1.23 11.43
C LEU A 350 24.79 -2.23 12.06
N THR A 351 25.93 -1.73 12.47
CA THR A 351 27.06 -2.54 12.97
C THR A 351 26.61 -3.52 14.05
N ASP A 352 27.05 -4.79 13.93
CA ASP A 352 26.77 -5.88 14.88
C ASP A 352 25.27 -6.16 15.09
N LEU A 353 24.40 -5.84 14.12
CA LEU A 353 22.95 -6.01 14.24
C LEU A 353 22.59 -7.43 14.74
N ARG A 354 23.15 -8.46 14.13
CA ARG A 354 22.87 -9.87 14.48
C ARG A 354 23.22 -10.21 15.94
N LYS A 355 24.26 -9.59 16.51
CA LYS A 355 24.66 -9.80 17.91
C LYS A 355 23.70 -9.13 18.90
N HIS A 356 23.00 -8.10 18.47
CA HIS A 356 22.11 -7.34 19.33
C HIS A 356 20.65 -7.79 19.24
N ILE A 357 20.29 -8.72 18.36
CA ILE A 357 18.95 -9.30 18.28
C ILE A 357 18.67 -10.10 19.56
N VAL A 358 17.63 -9.73 20.29
CA VAL A 358 17.13 -10.41 21.50
C VAL A 358 15.74 -11.01 21.31
N TYR A 359 15.05 -10.60 20.27
CA TYR A 359 13.76 -11.12 19.84
C TYR A 359 13.67 -11.04 18.31
N GLU A 360 13.10 -12.07 17.72
CA GLU A 360 12.81 -12.11 16.28
C GLU A 360 11.50 -12.84 16.04
N ASP A 361 10.68 -12.24 15.20
CA ASP A 361 9.49 -12.84 14.60
C ASP A 361 9.56 -12.64 13.09
N ARG A 362 9.27 -13.69 12.33
CA ARG A 362 9.36 -13.71 10.86
C ARG A 362 8.03 -14.06 10.24
N TRP A 363 7.65 -13.30 9.22
CA TRP A 363 6.49 -13.58 8.41
C TRP A 363 6.88 -13.75 6.94
N THR A 364 6.39 -14.82 6.34
CA THR A 364 6.54 -15.16 4.92
C THR A 364 5.23 -14.91 4.18
N PRO A 365 5.18 -15.01 2.84
CA PRO A 365 3.94 -14.94 2.10
C PRO A 365 2.89 -15.99 2.54
N GLU A 366 3.33 -17.18 2.96
CA GLU A 366 2.48 -18.23 3.53
C GLU A 366 1.79 -17.77 4.82
N ASP A 367 2.54 -17.12 5.72
CA ASP A 367 1.99 -16.57 6.96
C ASP A 367 0.99 -15.46 6.68
N ILE A 368 1.30 -14.60 5.71
CA ILE A 368 0.42 -13.51 5.27
C ILE A 368 -0.88 -14.07 4.69
N GLN A 369 -0.81 -15.05 3.79
CA GLN A 369 -2.00 -15.71 3.25
C GLN A 369 -2.82 -16.36 4.36
N LYS A 370 -2.19 -17.10 5.25
CA LYS A 370 -2.87 -17.81 6.34
C LYS A 370 -3.57 -16.85 7.31
N ASN A 371 -2.92 -15.74 7.67
CA ASN A 371 -3.44 -14.83 8.70
C ASN A 371 -4.42 -13.79 8.16
N TYR A 372 -4.28 -13.38 6.90
CA TYR A 372 -5.12 -12.32 6.30
C TYR A 372 -6.00 -12.80 5.14
N LEU A 373 -5.93 -14.07 4.77
CA LEU A 373 -6.65 -14.64 3.61
C LEU A 373 -6.37 -13.87 2.31
N SER A 374 -5.14 -13.30 2.22
CA SER A 374 -4.73 -12.56 1.03
C SER A 374 -4.43 -13.52 -0.12
N HIS A 375 -4.85 -13.15 -1.32
CA HIS A 375 -4.63 -13.97 -2.50
C HIS A 375 -3.13 -14.17 -2.77
N ARG A 376 -2.67 -15.42 -2.70
CA ARG A 376 -1.25 -15.81 -2.86
C ARG A 376 -0.27 -15.03 -1.95
N GLY A 377 -0.71 -14.61 -0.77
CA GLY A 377 0.11 -13.89 0.19
C GLY A 377 0.54 -12.47 -0.26
N ALA A 378 -0.11 -11.88 -1.26
CA ALA A 378 0.13 -10.51 -1.67
C ALA A 378 -0.27 -9.51 -0.58
N ILE A 379 0.53 -8.42 -0.40
CA ILE A 379 0.25 -7.41 0.64
C ILE A 379 -0.40 -6.13 0.12
N TYR A 380 -0.53 -6.00 -1.21
CA TYR A 380 -1.12 -4.82 -1.86
C TYR A 380 -2.25 -5.16 -2.84
N GLY A 381 -2.85 -6.34 -2.69
CA GLY A 381 -3.86 -6.84 -3.61
C GLY A 381 -3.26 -7.21 -4.97
N THR A 382 -3.64 -6.51 -6.03
CA THR A 382 -3.19 -6.78 -7.40
C THR A 382 -2.21 -5.73 -7.91
N VAL A 383 -1.34 -6.09 -8.88
CA VAL A 383 -0.44 -5.13 -9.52
C VAL A 383 -1.20 -4.04 -10.29
N SER A 384 -0.62 -2.84 -10.35
CA SER A 384 -1.04 -1.80 -11.28
C SER A 384 -0.15 -1.85 -12.53
N ASN A 385 -0.56 -2.60 -13.53
CA ASN A 385 0.20 -2.82 -14.77
C ASN A 385 -0.47 -2.11 -15.94
N ARG A 386 0.31 -1.28 -16.65
CA ARG A 386 -0.20 -0.51 -17.78
C ARG A 386 -0.80 -1.36 -18.91
N LYS A 387 -0.22 -2.54 -19.18
CA LYS A 387 -0.64 -3.41 -20.29
C LYS A 387 -1.77 -4.37 -19.90
N LYS A 388 -1.77 -4.90 -18.66
CA LYS A 388 -2.74 -5.91 -18.22
C LYS A 388 -4.07 -5.28 -17.78
N ASN A 389 -4.02 -4.32 -16.87
CA ASN A 389 -5.22 -3.74 -16.25
C ASN A 389 -5.31 -2.20 -16.36
N HIS A 390 -4.47 -1.58 -17.21
CA HIS A 390 -4.39 -0.13 -17.39
C HIS A 390 -4.13 0.66 -16.09
N GLY A 391 -3.58 -0.01 -15.08
CA GLY A 391 -3.31 0.56 -13.75
C GLY A 391 -4.47 0.44 -12.76
N PHE A 392 -5.63 -0.05 -13.18
CA PHE A 392 -6.79 -0.24 -12.30
C PHE A 392 -6.68 -1.54 -11.48
N LYS A 393 -7.32 -1.54 -10.32
CA LYS A 393 -7.64 -2.72 -9.52
C LYS A 393 -9.00 -3.29 -9.92
N HIS A 394 -9.52 -4.28 -9.17
CA HIS A 394 -10.87 -4.75 -9.39
C HIS A 394 -11.91 -3.62 -9.19
N PRO A 395 -13.05 -3.69 -9.88
CA PRO A 395 -14.20 -2.82 -9.59
C PRO A 395 -14.71 -3.05 -8.17
N LYS A 396 -15.29 -2.02 -7.57
CA LYS A 396 -15.93 -2.10 -6.24
C LYS A 396 -17.27 -2.82 -6.26
N HIS A 397 -18.00 -2.77 -7.35
CA HIS A 397 -19.26 -3.51 -7.53
C HIS A 397 -18.99 -4.84 -8.20
N SER A 398 -19.61 -5.91 -7.72
CA SER A 398 -19.54 -7.24 -8.32
C SER A 398 -20.06 -7.24 -9.76
N GLU A 399 -19.36 -7.91 -10.66
CA GLU A 399 -19.82 -8.13 -12.04
C GLU A 399 -20.90 -9.21 -12.15
N ARG A 400 -21.13 -10.00 -11.08
CA ARG A 400 -22.04 -11.15 -11.06
C ARG A 400 -23.25 -11.00 -10.15
N TYR A 401 -23.09 -10.29 -9.03
CA TYR A 401 -24.11 -10.18 -7.99
C TYR A 401 -24.45 -8.73 -7.75
N ASP A 402 -25.69 -8.39 -8.00
CA ASP A 402 -26.16 -7.00 -8.04
C ASP A 402 -26.09 -6.26 -6.69
N ASN A 403 -26.15 -7.01 -5.59
CA ASN A 403 -26.08 -6.48 -4.23
C ASN A 403 -24.77 -6.80 -3.49
N LEU A 404 -23.70 -7.23 -4.21
CA LEU A 404 -22.38 -7.49 -3.63
C LEU A 404 -21.39 -6.40 -4.03
N TYR A 405 -20.72 -5.87 -3.03
CA TYR A 405 -19.67 -4.88 -3.17
C TYR A 405 -18.38 -5.33 -2.50
N PHE A 406 -17.26 -4.79 -2.95
CA PHE A 406 -15.94 -5.05 -2.40
C PHE A 406 -15.27 -3.76 -1.97
N VAL A 407 -14.53 -3.81 -0.85
CA VAL A 407 -13.70 -2.72 -0.32
C VAL A 407 -12.32 -3.23 0.03
N GLY A 408 -11.37 -2.34 0.22
CA GLY A 408 -10.01 -2.72 0.62
C GLY A 408 -8.98 -2.63 -0.49
N GLY A 409 -7.84 -3.32 -0.32
CA GLY A 409 -6.65 -3.15 -1.15
C GLY A 409 -6.74 -3.75 -2.56
N THR A 410 -7.65 -4.69 -2.82
CA THR A 410 -7.80 -5.34 -4.13
C THR A 410 -8.70 -4.57 -5.10
N VAL A 411 -9.50 -3.65 -4.60
CA VAL A 411 -10.36 -2.80 -5.42
C VAL A 411 -9.79 -1.38 -5.57
N ASN A 412 -10.29 -0.63 -6.54
CA ASN A 412 -9.93 0.79 -6.68
C ASN A 412 -10.38 1.60 -5.44
N PRO A 413 -9.57 2.59 -4.96
CA PRO A 413 -8.33 3.06 -5.58
C PRO A 413 -7.08 2.25 -5.23
N GLY A 414 -7.14 1.22 -4.38
CA GLY A 414 -6.04 0.32 -4.10
C GLY A 414 -5.66 0.22 -2.63
N ALA A 415 -4.45 -0.30 -2.39
CA ALA A 415 -3.93 -0.52 -1.05
C ALA A 415 -3.43 0.77 -0.38
N GLY A 416 -3.27 0.72 0.95
CA GLY A 416 -2.86 1.83 1.81
C GLY A 416 -4.03 2.40 2.61
N MET A 417 -3.77 2.82 3.85
CA MET A 417 -4.83 3.26 4.78
C MET A 417 -5.79 4.29 4.20
N PRO A 418 -5.33 5.38 3.55
CA PRO A 418 -6.24 6.35 2.95
C PRO A 418 -7.09 5.74 1.82
N MET A 419 -6.47 4.91 0.98
CA MET A 419 -7.14 4.35 -0.19
C MET A 419 -8.20 3.30 0.17
N VAL A 420 -7.91 2.43 1.15
CA VAL A 420 -8.89 1.42 1.59
C VAL A 420 -10.08 2.08 2.30
N THR A 421 -9.84 3.14 3.08
CA THR A 421 -10.92 3.94 3.69
C THR A 421 -11.78 4.61 2.63
N LEU A 422 -11.15 5.21 1.62
CA LEU A 422 -11.84 5.84 0.50
C LEU A 422 -12.67 4.82 -0.31
N SER A 423 -12.22 3.57 -0.46
CA SER A 423 -13.03 2.53 -1.11
C SER A 423 -14.33 2.26 -0.37
N GLY A 424 -14.29 2.26 0.97
CA GLY A 424 -15.49 2.12 1.82
C GLY A 424 -16.47 3.27 1.63
N GLN A 425 -15.98 4.52 1.61
CA GLN A 425 -16.79 5.69 1.32
C GLN A 425 -17.45 5.60 -0.05
N GLN A 426 -16.67 5.31 -1.09
CA GLN A 426 -17.19 5.22 -2.45
C GLN A 426 -18.26 4.14 -2.59
N VAL A 427 -18.09 2.98 -1.91
CA VAL A 427 -19.13 1.93 -1.88
C VAL A 427 -20.38 2.40 -1.15
N SER A 428 -20.24 3.08 0.00
CA SER A 428 -21.38 3.67 0.69
C SER A 428 -22.16 4.63 -0.20
N GLU A 429 -21.48 5.52 -0.95
CA GLU A 429 -22.12 6.41 -1.91
C GLU A 429 -22.80 5.64 -3.07
N MET A 430 -22.19 4.55 -3.56
CA MET A 430 -22.79 3.73 -4.62
C MET A 430 -24.11 3.12 -4.16
N ILE A 431 -24.16 2.56 -2.94
CA ILE A 431 -25.36 1.96 -2.34
C ILE A 431 -26.42 3.05 -2.12
N THR A 432 -26.05 4.18 -1.50
CA THR A 432 -26.97 5.30 -1.24
C THR A 432 -27.62 5.84 -2.53
N LYS A 433 -26.83 6.02 -3.61
CA LYS A 433 -27.36 6.46 -4.91
C LYS A 433 -28.29 5.47 -5.58
N ARG A 434 -28.24 4.21 -5.17
CA ARG A 434 -29.09 3.15 -5.69
C ARG A 434 -30.45 3.11 -4.98
N GLU A 435 -30.49 3.53 -3.71
CA GLU A 435 -31.71 3.59 -2.89
C GLU A 435 -32.55 4.86 -3.17
N HIS A 436 -31.95 5.86 -3.82
CA HIS A 436 -32.59 7.13 -4.20
C HIS A 436 -32.67 7.30 -5.71
#